data_b10745b03b79d5de09bb5908cd72b642
#
_entry.id   b10745b03b79d5de09bb5908cd72b642
#
_cell.length_a   1.000
_cell.length_b   1.000
_cell.length_c   1.000
_cell.angle_alpha   90.00
_cell.angle_beta   90.00
_cell.angle_gamma   90.00
#
_symmetry.space_group_name_H-M   'P 1'
#
loop_
_entity.id
_entity.type
_entity.pdbx_description
1 polymer ?
#
loop_
_entity_poly.entity_id
_entity_poly.type
_entity_poly.pdbx_seq_one_letter_code
_entity_poly.pdbx_strand_id
1 'polypeptide(L)'
;MKQLLLILAFLLPLCAYPQLKEPFNGLEITSDNPWTGDLDCFVIETGWLVSRADPTRKSVSIETPLVYSATMEWEFEIRMDFKPSDQNHIRLHVYLDDQRMLGLKNDYYVQIGSNKKTITFRKHTATEKNPKILIEKALDVLLGAVDLKVKLTLENHKIWNLYVLEKGRFVLIGSCESEVSSSCKGGQLRFECRYSKTRVNDFACNYIIISDNISIEPEKPDTPEEPEEPNEPDEPLVLPRLLAIQPITE
;
A
#
# COMPACT_ATOMS: atom_id res chain seq x y z
N MET A 1 59.48 3.93 -18.04
CA MET A 1 58.62 3.89 -16.83
C MET A 1 57.20 4.30 -17.24
N LYS A 2 56.29 3.32 -17.39
CA LYS A 2 54.92 3.56 -17.76
C LYS A 2 54.11 3.71 -16.45
N GLN A 3 53.62 4.91 -16.18
CA GLN A 3 52.72 5.14 -15.05
C GLN A 3 51.37 4.51 -15.39
N LEU A 4 51.02 3.49 -14.61
CA LEU A 4 49.69 2.86 -14.63
C LEU A 4 48.76 3.74 -13.81
N LEU A 5 47.91 4.50 -14.48
CA LEU A 5 46.86 5.31 -13.85
C LEU A 5 45.72 4.37 -13.42
N LEU A 6 45.67 4.04 -12.14
CA LEU A 6 44.61 3.23 -11.56
C LEU A 6 43.39 4.14 -11.36
N ILE A 7 42.42 4.09 -12.29
CA ILE A 7 41.13 4.75 -12.12
C ILE A 7 40.32 3.88 -11.18
N LEU A 8 40.34 4.24 -9.90
CA LEU A 8 39.43 3.68 -8.90
C LEU A 8 38.04 4.29 -9.14
N ALA A 9 37.21 3.63 -9.94
CA ALA A 9 35.82 3.97 -10.09
C ALA A 9 35.13 3.68 -8.73
N PHE A 10 34.91 4.72 -7.95
CA PHE A 10 34.02 4.69 -6.82
C PHE A 10 32.61 4.37 -7.35
N LEU A 11 32.20 3.12 -7.29
CA LEU A 11 30.82 2.68 -7.35
C LEU A 11 30.16 3.18 -6.06
N LEU A 12 29.80 4.46 -6.03
CA LEU A 12 28.82 4.94 -5.06
C LEU A 12 27.52 4.20 -5.35
N PRO A 13 26.94 3.49 -4.38
CA PRO A 13 25.60 3.00 -4.58
C PRO A 13 24.74 4.22 -4.92
N LEU A 14 24.15 4.24 -6.11
CA LEU A 14 23.07 5.17 -6.43
C LEU A 14 21.95 4.83 -5.45
N CYS A 15 21.96 5.50 -4.29
CA CYS A 15 20.80 5.52 -3.42
C CYS A 15 19.69 6.17 -4.24
N ALA A 16 18.76 5.38 -4.74
CA ALA A 16 17.56 5.87 -5.35
C ALA A 16 16.79 6.64 -4.26
N TYR A 17 16.81 7.95 -4.37
CA TYR A 17 15.97 8.79 -3.51
C TYR A 17 14.52 8.63 -3.99
N PRO A 18 13.56 8.46 -3.09
CA PRO A 18 12.17 8.43 -3.50
C PRO A 18 11.80 9.74 -4.19
N GLN A 19 11.06 9.66 -5.29
CA GLN A 19 10.58 10.81 -6.04
C GLN A 19 9.60 11.64 -5.22
N LEU A 20 8.82 10.97 -4.36
CA LEU A 20 7.94 11.57 -3.38
C LEU A 20 8.01 10.76 -2.10
N LYS A 21 8.17 11.44 -0.99
CA LYS A 21 8.07 10.86 0.36
C LYS A 21 7.20 11.77 1.20
N GLU A 22 5.96 11.37 1.43
CA GLU A 22 5.01 12.11 2.24
C GLU A 22 4.62 11.27 3.48
N PRO A 23 5.28 11.50 4.62
CA PRO A 23 5.07 10.72 5.84
C PRO A 23 3.91 11.24 6.70
N PHE A 24 3.27 12.37 6.35
CA PHE A 24 2.23 13.04 7.12
C PHE A 24 2.53 13.16 8.64
N ASN A 25 3.81 13.35 8.99
CA ASN A 25 4.28 13.42 10.39
C ASN A 25 4.53 14.85 10.91
N GLY A 26 4.23 15.86 10.08
CA GLY A 26 4.30 17.28 10.43
C GLY A 26 3.03 17.81 11.09
N LEU A 27 2.99 19.11 11.30
CA LEU A 27 1.78 19.83 11.74
C LEU A 27 0.89 20.23 10.54
N GLU A 28 1.47 20.29 9.36
CA GLU A 28 0.82 20.69 8.11
C GLU A 28 1.21 19.70 7.01
N ILE A 29 0.38 19.61 5.98
CA ILE A 29 0.71 18.87 4.75
C ILE A 29 1.91 19.58 4.13
N THR A 30 3.02 18.85 3.95
CA THR A 30 4.35 19.44 3.80
C THR A 30 4.51 20.34 2.60
N SER A 31 5.36 21.37 2.78
CA SER A 31 5.74 22.32 1.72
C SER A 31 6.66 21.72 0.66
N ASP A 32 7.27 20.56 0.93
CA ASP A 32 8.20 19.91 0.00
C ASP A 32 7.48 19.29 -1.21
N ASN A 33 6.20 18.93 -1.01
CA ASN A 33 5.33 18.47 -2.06
C ASN A 33 4.15 19.43 -2.16
N PRO A 34 3.97 20.13 -3.29
CA PRO A 34 2.93 21.13 -3.43
C PRO A 34 1.55 20.47 -3.57
N TRP A 35 0.99 20.06 -2.46
CA TRP A 35 -0.37 19.53 -2.41
C TRP A 35 -1.39 20.63 -2.67
N THR A 36 -2.41 20.30 -3.43
CA THR A 36 -3.55 21.15 -3.79
C THR A 36 -4.86 20.40 -3.63
N GLY A 37 -6.00 21.08 -3.83
CA GLY A 37 -7.32 20.48 -3.72
C GLY A 37 -8.01 20.84 -2.42
N ASP A 38 -8.69 19.88 -1.81
CA ASP A 38 -9.55 20.08 -0.62
C ASP A 38 -8.73 20.02 0.69
N LEU A 39 -7.65 20.81 0.78
CA LEU A 39 -6.71 20.77 1.92
C LEU A 39 -7.39 21.07 3.26
N ASP A 40 -8.40 21.95 3.27
CA ASP A 40 -9.23 22.30 4.42
C ASP A 40 -10.09 21.16 4.95
N CYS A 41 -10.22 20.09 4.15
CA CYS A 41 -10.94 18.87 4.49
C CYS A 41 -10.04 17.77 5.06
N PHE A 42 -8.79 18.06 5.38
CA PHE A 42 -7.86 17.13 5.96
C PHE A 42 -7.07 17.77 7.11
N VAL A 43 -6.73 16.97 8.10
CA VAL A 43 -5.85 17.35 9.21
C VAL A 43 -4.81 16.27 9.45
N ILE A 44 -3.66 16.66 10.01
CA ILE A 44 -2.65 15.68 10.44
C ILE A 44 -2.84 15.43 11.92
N GLU A 45 -3.16 14.20 12.29
CA GLU A 45 -3.35 13.75 13.67
C GLU A 45 -2.49 12.51 13.95
N THR A 46 -1.58 12.61 14.91
CA THR A 46 -0.71 11.50 15.35
C THR A 46 0.02 10.79 14.20
N GLY A 47 0.50 11.55 13.21
CA GLY A 47 1.22 11.01 12.04
C GLY A 47 0.31 10.40 10.97
N TRP A 48 -0.97 10.74 10.96
CA TRP A 48 -1.93 10.34 9.95
C TRP A 48 -2.61 11.56 9.33
N LEU A 49 -2.71 11.58 8.03
CA LEU A 49 -3.61 12.48 7.30
C LEU A 49 -5.03 11.96 7.45
N VAL A 50 -5.85 12.66 8.20
CA VAL A 50 -7.23 12.26 8.54
C VAL A 50 -8.23 13.16 7.84
N SER A 51 -9.27 12.57 7.24
CA SER A 51 -10.36 13.35 6.64
C SER A 51 -11.18 14.09 7.72
N ARG A 52 -11.50 15.35 7.45
CA ARG A 52 -12.37 16.23 8.27
C ARG A 52 -13.30 17.00 7.36
N ALA A 53 -14.08 16.26 6.60
CA ALA A 53 -14.80 16.81 5.47
C ALA A 53 -16.20 17.29 5.84
N ASP A 54 -16.78 18.13 4.98
CA ASP A 54 -18.18 18.53 5.07
C ASP A 54 -19.10 17.36 4.69
N PRO A 55 -20.07 16.96 5.54
CA PRO A 55 -21.01 15.87 5.26
C PRO A 55 -21.95 16.14 4.07
N THR A 56 -21.99 17.34 3.54
CA THR A 56 -22.75 17.66 2.30
C THR A 56 -22.03 17.24 1.03
N ARG A 57 -20.72 17.06 1.09
CA ARG A 57 -19.89 16.58 -0.03
C ARG A 57 -19.96 15.05 -0.10
N LYS A 58 -19.64 14.49 -1.26
CA LYS A 58 -19.61 13.03 -1.48
C LYS A 58 -18.20 12.48 -1.52
N SER A 59 -17.23 13.34 -1.77
CA SER A 59 -15.80 13.03 -1.79
C SER A 59 -14.97 14.27 -1.55
N VAL A 60 -13.77 14.06 -1.07
CA VAL A 60 -12.71 15.05 -0.95
C VAL A 60 -11.41 14.45 -1.46
N SER A 61 -10.56 15.30 -2.02
CA SER A 61 -9.27 14.86 -2.56
C SER A 61 -8.19 15.92 -2.43
N ILE A 62 -6.96 15.43 -2.26
CA ILE A 62 -5.75 16.25 -2.43
C ILE A 62 -4.91 15.65 -3.56
N GLU A 63 -4.16 16.49 -4.24
CA GLU A 63 -3.33 16.08 -5.36
C GLU A 63 -2.01 16.85 -5.39
N THR A 64 -0.97 16.18 -5.92
CA THR A 64 0.35 16.76 -6.11
C THR A 64 0.91 16.37 -7.49
N PRO A 65 1.72 17.23 -8.13
CA PRO A 65 2.38 16.87 -9.38
C PRO A 65 3.26 15.63 -9.22
N LEU A 66 3.29 14.79 -10.26
CA LEU A 66 4.12 13.59 -10.32
C LEU A 66 4.74 13.44 -11.70
N VAL A 67 6.04 13.18 -11.74
CA VAL A 67 6.75 12.83 -12.96
C VAL A 67 6.75 11.31 -13.14
N TYR A 68 6.32 10.86 -14.32
CA TYR A 68 6.25 9.43 -14.60
C TYR A 68 7.49 8.93 -15.31
N SER A 69 8.02 7.80 -14.83
CA SER A 69 9.09 7.03 -15.45
C SER A 69 8.62 5.66 -15.94
N ALA A 70 9.48 4.98 -16.69
CA ALA A 70 9.17 3.65 -17.25
C ALA A 70 8.90 2.60 -16.16
N THR A 71 9.57 2.77 -15.05
CA THR A 71 9.50 1.89 -13.89
C THR A 71 9.23 2.72 -12.66
N MET A 72 8.20 2.38 -11.90
CA MET A 72 7.79 3.10 -10.70
C MET A 72 7.25 2.15 -9.64
N GLU A 73 7.40 2.56 -8.41
CA GLU A 73 6.79 1.91 -7.24
C GLU A 73 6.03 2.94 -6.41
N TRP A 74 4.83 2.62 -6.01
CA TRP A 74 4.00 3.35 -5.05
C TRP A 74 3.78 2.47 -3.83
N GLU A 75 4.11 2.98 -2.66
CA GLU A 75 3.80 2.34 -1.38
C GLU A 75 3.01 3.31 -0.51
N PHE A 76 1.93 2.84 0.10
CA PHE A 76 1.08 3.66 0.96
C PHE A 76 0.36 2.83 2.01
N GLU A 77 0.04 3.49 3.12
CA GLU A 77 -0.69 2.87 4.24
C GLU A 77 -1.97 3.66 4.52
N ILE A 78 -3.09 2.95 4.58
CA ILE A 78 -4.41 3.56 4.83
C ILE A 78 -5.14 2.89 5.97
N ARG A 79 -6.01 3.68 6.62
CA ARG A 79 -6.94 3.19 7.63
C ARG A 79 -8.35 3.69 7.36
N MET A 80 -9.32 2.83 7.61
CA MET A 80 -10.75 3.16 7.65
C MET A 80 -11.35 2.52 8.90
N ASP A 81 -11.88 3.31 9.83
CA ASP A 81 -12.41 2.81 11.11
C ASP A 81 -13.80 2.18 10.95
N PHE A 82 -14.08 1.61 9.79
CA PHE A 82 -15.34 0.97 9.44
C PHE A 82 -15.15 -0.05 8.31
N LYS A 83 -16.22 -0.85 8.08
CA LYS A 83 -16.29 -1.74 6.91
C LYS A 83 -16.58 -0.94 5.64
N PRO A 84 -15.66 -0.92 4.66
CA PRO A 84 -15.84 -0.15 3.43
C PRO A 84 -16.95 -0.69 2.53
N SER A 85 -17.41 0.15 1.60
CA SER A 85 -18.49 -0.15 0.66
C SER A 85 -18.29 0.62 -0.66
N ASP A 86 -19.18 0.43 -1.63
CA ASP A 86 -19.17 1.20 -2.88
C ASP A 86 -19.36 2.71 -2.68
N GLN A 87 -19.97 3.12 -1.56
CA GLN A 87 -20.16 4.53 -1.20
C GLN A 87 -19.07 5.06 -0.27
N ASN A 88 -18.32 4.18 0.40
CA ASN A 88 -17.32 4.54 1.39
C ASN A 88 -16.04 3.77 1.09
N HIS A 89 -15.09 4.42 0.44
CA HIS A 89 -13.83 3.82 0.00
C HIS A 89 -12.75 4.87 -0.21
N ILE A 90 -11.51 4.43 -0.25
CA ILE A 90 -10.35 5.24 -0.63
C ILE A 90 -9.95 4.91 -2.06
N ARG A 91 -9.45 5.93 -2.78
CA ARG A 91 -8.73 5.78 -4.05
C ARG A 91 -7.39 6.49 -3.98
N LEU A 92 -6.37 5.80 -4.46
CA LEU A 92 -5.10 6.43 -4.81
C LEU A 92 -4.95 6.39 -6.33
N HIS A 93 -5.05 7.57 -6.97
CA HIS A 93 -4.82 7.75 -8.40
C HIS A 93 -3.31 7.85 -8.61
N VAL A 94 -2.73 6.81 -9.18
CA VAL A 94 -1.29 6.63 -9.33
C VAL A 94 -0.76 7.13 -10.67
N TYR A 95 -1.63 7.23 -11.66
CA TYR A 95 -1.35 7.82 -12.96
C TYR A 95 -2.58 8.59 -13.41
N LEU A 96 -2.49 9.90 -13.35
CA LEU A 96 -3.56 10.79 -13.78
C LEU A 96 -3.00 11.75 -14.84
N ASP A 97 -3.27 11.46 -16.09
CA ASP A 97 -2.98 12.33 -17.23
C ASP A 97 -4.30 12.98 -17.66
N ASP A 98 -4.54 14.17 -17.14
CA ASP A 98 -5.78 14.91 -17.39
C ASP A 98 -5.54 16.05 -18.39
N GLN A 99 -5.42 15.69 -19.65
CA GLN A 99 -5.35 16.64 -20.75
C GLN A 99 -6.77 16.99 -21.25
N ARG A 100 -7.61 17.55 -20.38
CA ARG A 100 -9.01 17.88 -20.67
C ARG A 100 -9.18 18.73 -21.91
N MET A 101 -8.25 19.65 -22.17
CA MET A 101 -8.27 20.48 -23.37
C MET A 101 -8.14 19.68 -24.68
N LEU A 102 -7.57 18.47 -24.62
CA LEU A 102 -7.43 17.56 -25.76
C LEU A 102 -8.45 16.42 -25.72
N GLY A 103 -9.37 16.40 -24.75
CA GLY A 103 -10.33 15.31 -24.56
C GLY A 103 -9.68 13.98 -24.12
N LEU A 104 -8.42 14.02 -23.72
CA LEU A 104 -7.67 12.85 -23.27
C LEU A 104 -7.70 12.81 -21.74
N LYS A 105 -8.10 11.68 -21.22
CA LYS A 105 -7.99 11.36 -19.81
C LYS A 105 -7.55 9.91 -19.69
N ASN A 106 -6.41 9.69 -19.04
CA ASN A 106 -5.99 8.38 -18.60
C ASN A 106 -5.81 8.45 -17.09
N ASP A 107 -6.57 7.65 -16.38
CA ASP A 107 -6.62 7.65 -14.94
C ASP A 107 -6.50 6.21 -14.45
N TYR A 108 -5.37 5.88 -13.80
CA TYR A 108 -5.16 4.60 -13.19
C TYR A 108 -5.15 4.77 -11.67
N TYR A 109 -5.94 3.98 -10.99
CA TYR A 109 -6.06 4.08 -9.53
C TYR A 109 -6.29 2.76 -8.84
N VAL A 110 -5.77 2.67 -7.62
CA VAL A 110 -6.13 1.62 -6.68
C VAL A 110 -7.35 2.08 -5.90
N GLN A 111 -8.41 1.28 -5.87
CA GLN A 111 -9.57 1.50 -5.01
C GLN A 111 -9.61 0.43 -3.92
N ILE A 112 -9.69 0.88 -2.66
CA ILE A 112 -9.78 0.01 -1.49
C ILE A 112 -11.17 0.17 -0.90
N GLY A 113 -11.94 -0.91 -0.99
CA GLY A 113 -13.32 -0.97 -0.50
C GLY A 113 -14.36 -1.02 -1.61
N SER A 114 -15.30 -1.94 -1.39
CA SER A 114 -16.50 -2.15 -2.20
C SER A 114 -17.48 -3.01 -1.41
N ASN A 115 -18.72 -3.15 -1.90
CA ASN A 115 -19.68 -4.10 -1.34
C ASN A 115 -19.20 -5.55 -1.44
N LYS A 116 -18.31 -5.85 -2.41
CA LYS A 116 -17.66 -7.16 -2.58
C LYS A 116 -16.44 -7.36 -1.70
N LYS A 117 -16.05 -6.34 -0.90
CA LYS A 117 -14.87 -6.37 -0.02
C LYS A 117 -13.57 -6.59 -0.80
N THR A 118 -13.43 -5.85 -1.89
CA THR A 118 -12.30 -5.98 -2.80
C THR A 118 -11.39 -4.77 -2.75
N ILE A 119 -10.09 -5.02 -2.97
CA ILE A 119 -9.16 -4.06 -3.53
C ILE A 119 -9.16 -4.24 -5.05
N THR A 120 -9.16 -3.13 -5.78
CA THR A 120 -9.16 -3.17 -7.24
C THR A 120 -8.14 -2.20 -7.80
N PHE A 121 -7.47 -2.58 -8.89
CA PHE A 121 -6.73 -1.66 -9.74
C PHE A 121 -7.55 -1.40 -11.00
N ARG A 122 -7.74 -0.13 -11.33
CA ARG A 122 -8.69 0.29 -12.38
C ARG A 122 -8.06 1.28 -13.33
N LYS A 123 -8.56 1.28 -14.58
CA LYS A 123 -8.28 2.28 -15.61
C LYS A 123 -9.57 2.98 -16.00
N HIS A 124 -9.53 4.30 -16.11
CA HIS A 124 -10.63 5.12 -16.64
C HIS A 124 -10.11 6.04 -17.72
N THR A 125 -10.72 5.97 -18.89
CA THR A 125 -10.40 6.81 -20.05
C THR A 125 -11.54 7.80 -20.31
N ALA A 126 -11.27 8.85 -21.08
CA ALA A 126 -12.29 9.85 -21.41
C ALA A 126 -13.47 9.28 -22.22
N THR A 127 -13.25 8.21 -22.95
CA THR A 127 -14.26 7.57 -23.82
C THR A 127 -15.10 6.49 -23.13
N GLU A 128 -14.65 6.03 -21.96
CA GLU A 128 -15.34 4.96 -21.22
C GLU A 128 -16.28 5.54 -20.17
N LYS A 129 -17.55 5.12 -20.20
CA LYS A 129 -18.55 5.53 -19.21
C LYS A 129 -18.19 5.05 -17.79
N ASN A 130 -17.66 3.84 -17.69
CA ASN A 130 -17.30 3.21 -16.42
C ASN A 130 -15.84 2.78 -16.44
N PRO A 131 -15.11 2.91 -15.32
CA PRO A 131 -13.74 2.42 -15.24
C PRO A 131 -13.65 0.91 -15.47
N LYS A 132 -12.64 0.50 -16.24
CA LYS A 132 -12.30 -0.91 -16.43
C LYS A 132 -11.55 -1.42 -15.21
N ILE A 133 -11.95 -2.56 -14.66
CA ILE A 133 -11.22 -3.26 -13.61
C ILE A 133 -10.11 -4.08 -14.30
N LEU A 134 -8.87 -3.83 -13.89
CA LEU A 134 -7.68 -4.53 -14.38
C LEU A 134 -7.25 -5.66 -13.42
N ILE A 135 -7.31 -5.40 -12.12
CA ILE A 135 -7.06 -6.37 -11.04
C ILE A 135 -8.19 -6.25 -10.03
N GLU A 136 -8.73 -7.36 -9.53
CA GLU A 136 -9.70 -7.41 -8.43
C GLU A 136 -9.35 -8.57 -7.51
N LYS A 137 -9.27 -8.28 -6.20
CA LYS A 137 -9.02 -9.29 -5.17
C LYS A 137 -9.88 -9.01 -3.95
N ALA A 138 -10.60 -10.03 -3.48
CA ALA A 138 -11.28 -9.97 -2.18
C ALA A 138 -10.24 -10.15 -1.06
N LEU A 139 -10.37 -9.34 0.01
CA LEU A 139 -9.46 -9.37 1.16
C LEU A 139 -10.28 -9.44 2.44
N ASP A 140 -9.92 -10.36 3.34
CA ASP A 140 -10.62 -10.54 4.62
C ASP A 140 -10.49 -9.31 5.53
N VAL A 141 -9.39 -8.56 5.44
CA VAL A 141 -9.22 -7.30 6.17
C VAL A 141 -10.31 -6.28 5.85
N LEU A 142 -10.98 -6.37 4.71
CA LEU A 142 -12.08 -5.48 4.30
C LEU A 142 -13.46 -5.92 4.86
N LEU A 143 -13.50 -6.92 5.75
CA LEU A 143 -14.72 -7.34 6.44
C LEU A 143 -15.14 -6.43 7.60
N GLY A 144 -14.21 -5.62 8.12
CA GLY A 144 -14.39 -4.74 9.27
C GLY A 144 -13.70 -3.39 9.06
N ALA A 145 -13.18 -2.84 10.16
CA ALA A 145 -12.22 -1.75 10.11
C ALA A 145 -10.96 -2.19 9.37
N VAL A 146 -10.36 -1.28 8.63
CA VAL A 146 -9.26 -1.55 7.71
C VAL A 146 -8.00 -0.86 8.21
N ASP A 147 -6.91 -1.59 8.25
CA ASP A 147 -5.54 -1.09 8.34
C ASP A 147 -4.75 -1.87 7.30
N LEU A 148 -4.28 -1.21 6.25
CA LEU A 148 -3.76 -1.88 5.06
C LEU A 148 -2.59 -1.12 4.45
N LYS A 149 -1.47 -1.83 4.26
CA LYS A 149 -0.35 -1.36 3.44
C LYS A 149 -0.42 -1.98 2.07
N VAL A 150 -0.30 -1.12 1.07
CA VAL A 150 -0.42 -1.49 -0.34
C VAL A 150 0.84 -1.05 -1.07
N LYS A 151 1.31 -1.90 -1.97
CA LYS A 151 2.35 -1.60 -2.93
C LYS A 151 1.82 -1.84 -4.34
N LEU A 152 2.12 -0.93 -5.25
CA LEU A 152 1.87 -1.07 -6.68
C LEU A 152 3.17 -0.82 -7.43
N THR A 153 3.48 -1.63 -8.42
CA THR A 153 4.63 -1.39 -9.31
C THR A 153 4.18 -1.24 -10.75
N LEU A 154 4.91 -0.41 -11.49
CA LEU A 154 4.84 -0.30 -12.94
C LEU A 154 6.22 -0.65 -13.50
N GLU A 155 6.27 -1.53 -14.48
CA GLU A 155 7.48 -1.92 -15.20
C GLU A 155 7.32 -1.68 -16.69
N ASN A 156 8.33 -1.07 -17.30
CA ASN A 156 8.40 -0.82 -18.75
C ASN A 156 7.16 -0.11 -19.32
N HIS A 157 6.57 0.84 -18.57
CA HIS A 157 5.33 1.55 -18.92
C HIS A 157 4.10 0.65 -19.14
N LYS A 158 4.14 -0.63 -18.75
CA LYS A 158 3.11 -1.58 -19.21
C LYS A 158 2.68 -2.60 -18.18
N ILE A 159 3.61 -3.18 -17.41
CA ILE A 159 3.32 -4.28 -16.48
C ILE A 159 3.03 -3.69 -15.12
N TRP A 160 1.85 -3.96 -14.59
CA TRP A 160 1.40 -3.52 -13.28
C TRP A 160 1.27 -4.70 -12.34
N ASN A 161 1.86 -4.59 -11.15
CA ASN A 161 1.76 -5.61 -10.10
C ASN A 161 1.22 -4.96 -8.83
N LEU A 162 0.18 -5.54 -8.25
CA LEU A 162 -0.47 -5.05 -7.03
C LEU A 162 -0.17 -6.01 -5.88
N TYR A 163 0.30 -5.46 -4.75
CA TYR A 163 0.67 -6.21 -3.56
C TYR A 163 -0.04 -5.65 -2.34
N VAL A 164 -0.21 -6.49 -1.33
CA VAL A 164 -0.61 -6.09 0.02
C VAL A 164 0.36 -6.66 1.06
N LEU A 165 0.54 -5.96 2.17
CA LEU A 165 1.39 -6.42 3.26
C LEU A 165 0.62 -7.46 4.07
N GLU A 166 1.13 -8.70 4.10
CA GLU A 166 0.62 -9.80 4.90
C GLU A 166 1.76 -10.42 5.71
N LYS A 167 1.58 -10.55 7.02
CA LYS A 167 2.59 -11.17 7.92
C LYS A 167 4.01 -10.59 7.75
N GLY A 168 4.12 -9.27 7.55
CA GLY A 168 5.40 -8.55 7.45
C GLY A 168 6.07 -8.60 6.07
N ARG A 169 5.44 -9.14 5.03
CA ARG A 169 5.95 -9.16 3.66
C ARG A 169 4.88 -8.73 2.65
N PHE A 170 5.30 -8.10 1.55
CA PHE A 170 4.40 -7.79 0.44
C PHE A 170 4.09 -9.05 -0.38
N VAL A 171 2.81 -9.40 -0.46
CA VAL A 171 2.30 -10.54 -1.22
C VAL A 171 1.65 -10.04 -2.49
N LEU A 172 2.05 -10.59 -3.63
CA LEU A 172 1.44 -10.27 -4.93
C LEU A 172 -0.01 -10.77 -4.95
N ILE A 173 -0.95 -9.86 -5.20
CA ILE A 173 -2.38 -10.20 -5.28
C ILE A 173 -2.94 -10.16 -6.69
N GLY A 174 -2.18 -9.61 -7.64
CA GLY A 174 -2.53 -9.63 -9.06
C GLY A 174 -1.57 -8.83 -9.93
N SER A 175 -1.51 -9.22 -11.21
CA SER A 175 -0.74 -8.54 -12.25
C SER A 175 -1.60 -8.30 -13.48
N CYS A 176 -1.31 -7.24 -14.23
CA CYS A 176 -1.94 -6.99 -15.52
C CYS A 176 -1.01 -6.22 -16.46
N GLU A 177 -1.32 -6.31 -17.75
CA GLU A 177 -0.70 -5.46 -18.76
C GLU A 177 -1.67 -4.32 -19.13
N SER A 178 -1.20 -3.09 -19.01
CA SER A 178 -1.90 -1.91 -19.47
C SER A 178 -0.92 -0.77 -19.69
N GLU A 179 -0.79 -0.38 -20.93
CA GLU A 179 0.19 0.59 -21.37
C GLU A 179 -0.17 2.02 -20.91
N VAL A 180 0.84 2.75 -20.41
CA VAL A 180 0.76 4.18 -20.09
C VAL A 180 1.65 4.97 -21.04
N SER A 181 1.27 6.21 -21.31
CA SER A 181 2.05 7.06 -22.19
C SER A 181 3.37 7.45 -21.53
N SER A 182 4.47 7.27 -22.25
CA SER A 182 5.80 7.76 -21.86
C SER A 182 5.93 9.29 -21.94
N SER A 183 4.95 9.96 -22.57
CA SER A 183 4.98 11.41 -22.82
C SER A 183 4.06 12.20 -21.89
N CYS A 184 3.62 11.64 -20.77
CA CYS A 184 2.80 12.35 -19.79
C CYS A 184 3.61 13.50 -19.16
N LYS A 185 3.29 14.74 -19.55
CA LYS A 185 3.99 15.95 -19.09
C LYS A 185 3.30 16.68 -17.92
N GLY A 186 2.20 16.17 -17.43
CA GLY A 186 1.41 16.84 -16.39
C GLY A 186 0.74 15.85 -15.47
N GLY A 187 1.49 14.81 -15.10
CA GLY A 187 1.00 13.77 -14.24
C GLY A 187 0.70 14.25 -12.84
N GLN A 188 -0.28 13.66 -12.21
CA GLN A 188 -0.66 13.95 -10.84
C GLN A 188 -0.86 12.66 -10.07
N LEU A 189 -0.44 12.68 -8.82
CA LEU A 189 -0.90 11.76 -7.77
C LEU A 189 -2.12 12.39 -7.12
N ARG A 190 -3.19 11.61 -6.87
CA ARG A 190 -4.36 12.09 -6.13
C ARG A 190 -4.77 11.06 -5.08
N PHE A 191 -4.95 11.52 -3.86
CA PHE A 191 -5.58 10.77 -2.78
C PHE A 191 -7.03 11.23 -2.64
N GLU A 192 -8.00 10.32 -2.80
CA GLU A 192 -9.44 10.61 -2.72
C GLU A 192 -10.10 9.74 -1.67
N CYS A 193 -10.87 10.37 -0.77
CA CYS A 193 -11.80 9.71 0.13
C CYS A 193 -13.23 9.92 -0.39
N ARG A 194 -13.94 8.84 -0.64
CA ARG A 194 -15.37 8.86 -0.98
C ARG A 194 -16.19 8.35 0.19
N TYR A 195 -17.23 9.10 0.57
CA TYR A 195 -17.94 8.84 1.83
C TYR A 195 -19.42 9.18 1.77
N SER A 196 -20.17 8.54 2.67
CA SER A 196 -21.53 8.91 3.07
C SER A 196 -21.47 9.92 4.22
N LYS A 197 -22.57 10.63 4.49
CA LYS A 197 -22.65 11.68 5.53
C LYS A 197 -22.15 11.26 6.93
N THR A 198 -22.22 9.98 7.24
CA THR A 198 -21.87 9.43 8.56
C THR A 198 -20.41 8.96 8.64
N ARG A 199 -19.62 9.08 7.57
CA ARG A 199 -18.25 8.54 7.46
C ARG A 199 -17.21 9.59 7.09
N VAL A 200 -17.51 10.86 7.24
CA VAL A 200 -16.68 11.96 6.78
C VAL A 200 -15.31 12.06 7.47
N ASN A 201 -15.17 11.51 8.68
CA ASN A 201 -13.96 11.62 9.52
C ASN A 201 -13.25 10.28 9.72
N ASP A 202 -13.63 9.24 8.99
CA ASP A 202 -13.24 7.87 9.31
C ASP A 202 -12.18 7.32 8.34
N PHE A 203 -11.52 8.20 7.57
CA PHE A 203 -10.49 7.83 6.60
C PHE A 203 -9.14 8.43 6.98
N ALA A 204 -8.10 7.64 6.88
CA ALA A 204 -6.75 8.11 7.15
C ALA A 204 -5.71 7.52 6.21
N CYS A 205 -4.62 8.27 5.98
CA CYS A 205 -3.42 7.84 5.28
C CYS A 205 -2.20 8.14 6.14
N ASN A 206 -1.32 7.15 6.36
CA ASN A 206 -0.12 7.34 7.18
C ASN A 206 1.02 7.92 6.34
N TYR A 207 1.26 7.33 5.18
CA TYR A 207 2.31 7.81 4.27
C TYR A 207 1.99 7.44 2.82
N ILE A 208 2.64 8.18 1.91
CA ILE A 208 2.74 7.84 0.49
C ILE A 208 4.21 7.97 0.09
N ILE A 209 4.80 6.90 -0.44
CA ILE A 209 6.17 6.86 -0.95
C ILE A 209 6.11 6.47 -2.41
N ILE A 210 6.83 7.20 -3.28
CA ILE A 210 6.93 6.90 -4.70
C ILE A 210 8.39 6.94 -5.09
N SER A 211 8.85 5.87 -5.74
CA SER A 211 10.19 5.77 -6.30
C SER A 211 10.14 5.38 -7.78
N ASP A 212 11.16 5.77 -8.52
CA ASP A 212 11.39 5.39 -9.91
C ASP A 212 12.23 4.10 -10.05
N ASN A 213 12.55 3.46 -8.93
CA ASN A 213 13.20 2.17 -8.85
C ASN A 213 12.34 1.21 -8.05
N ILE A 214 12.15 0.00 -8.58
CA ILE A 214 11.45 -1.05 -7.86
C ILE A 214 12.41 -1.63 -6.82
N SER A 215 12.00 -1.59 -5.55
CA SER A 215 12.69 -2.32 -4.49
C SER A 215 12.40 -3.81 -4.66
N ILE A 216 13.33 -4.52 -5.32
CA ILE A 216 13.29 -5.97 -5.33
C ILE A 216 13.79 -6.41 -3.96
N GLU A 217 12.88 -6.66 -3.01
CA GLU A 217 13.24 -7.47 -1.84
C GLU A 217 13.67 -8.84 -2.40
N PRO A 218 14.94 -9.26 -2.20
CA PRO A 218 15.34 -10.59 -2.60
C PRO A 218 14.41 -11.58 -1.88
N GLU A 219 13.76 -12.46 -2.63
CA GLU A 219 13.05 -13.59 -2.06
C GLU A 219 14.02 -14.25 -1.08
N LYS A 220 13.73 -14.12 0.22
CA LYS A 220 14.51 -14.83 1.23
C LYS A 220 14.31 -16.30 0.90
N PRO A 221 15.36 -17.05 0.56
CA PRO A 221 15.21 -18.46 0.25
C PRO A 221 14.45 -19.11 1.42
N ASP A 222 13.41 -19.85 1.08
CA ASP A 222 12.64 -20.61 2.06
C ASP A 222 13.67 -21.34 2.93
N THR A 223 13.82 -20.85 4.17
CA THR A 223 14.65 -21.57 5.14
C THR A 223 13.97 -22.93 5.29
N PRO A 224 14.62 -24.06 4.95
CA PRO A 224 14.01 -25.36 5.16
C PRO A 224 13.47 -25.37 6.58
N GLU A 225 12.20 -25.72 6.76
CA GLU A 225 11.65 -25.93 8.09
C GLU A 225 12.62 -26.84 8.83
N GLU A 226 13.17 -26.32 9.93
CA GLU A 226 14.05 -27.09 10.80
C GLU A 226 13.28 -28.35 11.18
N PRO A 227 13.82 -29.57 10.95
CA PRO A 227 13.08 -30.78 11.24
C PRO A 227 12.65 -30.72 12.70
N GLU A 228 11.35 -30.87 12.94
CA GLU A 228 10.82 -30.96 14.30
C GLU A 228 11.68 -31.95 15.08
N GLU A 229 12.29 -31.50 16.19
CA GLU A 229 13.02 -32.38 17.06
C GLU A 229 12.09 -33.55 17.46
N PRO A 230 12.52 -34.79 17.33
CA PRO A 230 11.72 -35.92 17.72
C PRO A 230 11.34 -35.76 19.18
N ASN A 231 10.03 -35.77 19.45
CA ASN A 231 9.47 -35.71 20.81
C ASN A 231 10.24 -36.69 21.69
N GLU A 232 10.87 -36.19 22.75
CA GLU A 232 11.47 -37.06 23.75
C GLU A 232 10.42 -38.06 24.22
N PRO A 233 10.78 -39.39 24.32
CA PRO A 233 9.84 -40.39 24.78
C PRO A 233 9.42 -40.04 26.20
N ASP A 234 8.09 -40.02 26.43
CA ASP A 234 7.49 -39.79 27.73
C ASP A 234 8.22 -40.57 28.82
N GLU A 235 8.74 -39.89 29.84
CA GLU A 235 9.31 -40.51 31.02
C GLU A 235 8.29 -41.50 31.63
N PRO A 236 8.70 -42.72 31.98
CA PRO A 236 7.78 -43.69 32.57
C PRO A 236 7.25 -43.18 33.92
N LEU A 237 5.90 -43.10 34.01
CA LEU A 237 5.18 -42.72 35.21
C LEU A 237 5.68 -43.54 36.41
N VAL A 238 6.45 -42.93 37.31
CA VAL A 238 6.83 -43.48 38.58
C VAL A 238 5.60 -43.47 39.49
N LEU A 239 4.94 -44.63 39.65
CA LEU A 239 3.85 -44.80 40.60
C LEU A 239 4.35 -44.58 42.04
N PRO A 240 3.65 -43.80 42.86
CA PRO A 240 4.03 -43.62 44.25
C PRO A 240 3.89 -44.93 45.02
N ARG A 241 4.97 -45.33 45.73
CA ARG A 241 4.99 -46.48 46.64
C ARG A 241 3.88 -46.33 47.69
N LEU A 242 2.95 -47.29 47.73
CA LEU A 242 2.00 -47.48 48.82
C LEU A 242 2.76 -47.61 50.16
N LEU A 243 2.54 -46.66 51.04
CA LEU A 243 2.98 -46.74 52.45
C LEU A 243 2.25 -47.93 53.11
N ALA A 244 3.04 -48.88 53.56
CA ALA A 244 2.53 -50.03 54.34
C ALA A 244 1.93 -49.51 55.64
N ILE A 245 0.65 -49.86 55.91
CA ILE A 245 -0.06 -49.60 57.14
C ILE A 245 0.51 -50.63 58.19
N GLN A 246 1.10 -50.10 59.26
CA GLN A 246 1.51 -50.95 60.43
C GLN A 246 0.26 -51.31 61.25
N PRO A 247 0.16 -52.54 61.74
CA PRO A 247 -0.96 -52.94 62.60
C PRO A 247 -0.81 -52.30 63.99
N ILE A 248 -1.94 -51.80 64.50
CA ILE A 248 -2.11 -51.35 65.86
C ILE A 248 -2.18 -52.61 66.73
N THR A 249 -1.27 -52.81 67.67
CA THR A 249 -1.36 -53.81 68.79
C THR A 249 -1.95 -53.12 70.01
N GLU A 250 -2.94 -53.77 70.60
CA GLU A 250 -3.54 -53.41 71.88
C GLU A 250 -2.54 -53.28 73.04
#